data_8fc89e44908155508c256c1ef891bde0
#
_entry.id   8fc89e44908155508c256c1ef891bde0
#
_cell.length_a   1.000
_cell.length_b   1.000
_cell.length_c   1.000
_cell.angle_alpha   90.00
_cell.angle_beta   90.00
_cell.angle_gamma   90.00
#
_symmetry.space_group_name_H-M   'P 1'
#
loop_
_entity.id
_entity.type
_entity.pdbx_description
1 polymer ?
#
loop_
_entity_poly.entity_id
_entity_poly.type
_entity_poly.pdbx_seq_one_letter_code
_entity_poly.pdbx_strand_id
1 'polypeptide(L)'
;MSIPYTWPLIPDECPCDIHFCDYLETRAIRRRSIFHFGTGLHHVVGLRNRDATWENEILAITASPREHASYVRKAVGDAALGRHYKVLFADIYNLGATSLASFDVVTLFHLCEFTPRGTPETRLDDAGVLDLLLSKLTESGCVIFYEGSYGFERTASLIEKAVAHGRISFAERYESLLVYRAGPGR
;
A
#
# COMPACT_ATOMS: atom_id res chain seq x y z
N MET A 1 -14.78 -15.12 -15.10
CA MET A 1 -13.98 -14.70 -13.93
C MET A 1 -12.62 -14.28 -14.43
N SER A 2 -12.28 -12.99 -14.42
CA SER A 2 -10.90 -12.56 -14.66
C SER A 2 -10.07 -12.98 -13.45
N ILE A 3 -9.07 -13.82 -13.69
CA ILE A 3 -8.09 -14.20 -12.66
C ILE A 3 -7.34 -12.92 -12.28
N PRO A 4 -7.24 -12.57 -10.99
CA PRO A 4 -6.43 -11.44 -10.57
C PRO A 4 -5.01 -11.62 -11.11
N TYR A 5 -4.50 -10.61 -11.79
CA TYR A 5 -3.14 -10.64 -12.31
C TYR A 5 -2.17 -10.84 -11.15
N THR A 6 -1.19 -11.68 -11.38
CA THR A 6 -0.12 -11.97 -10.44
C THR A 6 1.16 -11.41 -11.03
N TRP A 7 1.78 -10.44 -10.36
CA TRP A 7 2.97 -9.79 -10.87
C TRP A 7 4.25 -10.39 -10.29
N PRO A 8 5.16 -10.88 -11.15
CA PRO A 8 6.55 -11.09 -10.74
C PRO A 8 7.23 -9.74 -10.51
N LEU A 9 8.36 -9.74 -9.80
CA LEU A 9 9.18 -8.54 -9.69
C LEU A 9 9.90 -8.30 -11.02
N ILE A 10 9.54 -7.22 -11.69
CA ILE A 10 10.20 -6.75 -12.92
C ILE A 10 10.66 -5.30 -12.64
N PRO A 11 11.90 -5.12 -12.11
CA PRO A 11 12.36 -3.81 -11.65
C PRO A 11 12.30 -2.71 -12.72
N ASP A 12 12.55 -3.07 -13.98
CA ASP A 12 12.55 -2.12 -15.10
C ASP A 12 11.14 -1.65 -15.50
N GLU A 13 10.10 -2.43 -15.15
CA GLU A 13 8.71 -2.10 -15.49
C GLU A 13 7.96 -1.49 -14.30
N CYS A 14 8.19 -2.04 -13.11
CA CYS A 14 7.51 -1.59 -11.89
C CYS A 14 8.45 -1.62 -10.67
N PRO A 15 9.29 -0.59 -10.49
CA PRO A 15 10.25 -0.52 -9.38
C PRO A 15 9.65 -0.07 -8.05
N CYS A 16 8.33 0.19 -7.97
CA CYS A 16 7.70 0.86 -6.83
C CYS A 16 8.05 0.25 -5.47
N ASP A 17 8.02 -1.08 -5.35
CA ASP A 17 8.33 -1.78 -4.09
C ASP A 17 9.82 -1.72 -3.74
N ILE A 18 10.70 -1.68 -4.75
CA ILE A 18 12.14 -1.50 -4.55
C ILE A 18 12.40 -0.08 -4.06
N HIS A 19 11.89 0.93 -4.77
CA HIS A 19 12.03 2.33 -4.38
C HIS A 19 11.42 2.60 -2.99
N PHE A 20 10.34 1.91 -2.64
CA PHE A 20 9.76 2.01 -1.31
C PHE A 20 10.67 1.43 -0.23
N CYS A 21 11.27 0.28 -0.46
CA CYS A 21 12.25 -0.29 0.46
C CYS A 21 13.46 0.64 0.63
N ASP A 22 13.98 1.20 -0.47
CA ASP A 22 15.10 2.13 -0.46
C ASP A 22 14.73 3.45 0.25
N TYR A 23 13.47 3.91 0.09
CA TYR A 23 12.92 5.03 0.84
C TYR A 23 12.89 4.76 2.36
N LEU A 24 12.38 3.59 2.78
CA LEU A 24 12.36 3.21 4.20
C LEU A 24 13.77 3.20 4.80
N GLU A 25 14.74 2.70 4.07
CA GLU A 25 16.15 2.65 4.48
C GLU A 25 16.76 4.06 4.56
N THR A 26 16.64 4.83 3.48
CA THR A 26 17.23 6.18 3.36
C THR A 26 16.65 7.15 4.39
N ARG A 27 15.38 7.03 4.71
CA ARG A 27 14.70 7.86 5.72
C ARG A 27 14.74 7.26 7.13
N ALA A 28 15.43 6.13 7.32
CA ALA A 28 15.52 5.40 8.58
C ALA A 28 14.13 5.12 9.21
N ILE A 29 13.14 4.77 8.38
CA ILE A 29 11.78 4.45 8.82
C ILE A 29 11.77 3.06 9.44
N ARG A 30 11.66 3.01 10.77
CA ARG A 30 11.71 1.78 11.56
C ARG A 30 10.64 1.79 12.63
N ARG A 31 10.17 0.59 13.02
CA ARG A 31 9.15 0.40 14.08
C ARG A 31 7.88 1.20 13.81
N ARG A 32 7.46 1.24 12.54
CA ARG A 32 6.26 1.93 12.08
C ARG A 32 5.20 0.94 11.64
N SER A 33 3.95 1.34 11.76
CA SER A 33 2.82 0.62 11.18
C SER A 33 2.63 1.04 9.74
N ILE A 34 2.62 0.05 8.82
CA ILE A 34 2.56 0.28 7.38
C ILE A 34 1.39 -0.50 6.79
N PHE A 35 0.51 0.19 6.06
CA PHE A 35 -0.43 -0.46 5.14
C PHE A 35 0.16 -0.47 3.73
N HIS A 36 0.22 -1.65 3.10
CA HIS A 36 0.83 -1.81 1.79
C HIS A 36 -0.16 -2.41 0.79
N PHE A 37 -0.52 -1.67 -0.25
CA PHE A 37 -1.42 -2.13 -1.29
C PHE A 37 -0.67 -2.87 -2.39
N GLY A 38 -0.92 -4.17 -2.46
CA GLY A 38 -0.25 -5.09 -3.35
C GLY A 38 0.88 -5.85 -2.66
N THR A 39 1.21 -7.01 -3.14
CA THR A 39 2.29 -7.84 -2.60
C THR A 39 3.19 -8.39 -3.70
N GLY A 40 2.66 -8.53 -4.91
CA GLY A 40 3.24 -9.36 -5.95
C GLY A 40 3.53 -10.78 -5.44
N LEU A 41 4.01 -11.65 -6.30
CA LEU A 41 4.55 -12.97 -5.88
C LEU A 41 5.87 -12.84 -5.12
N HIS A 42 6.54 -11.71 -5.24
CA HIS A 42 7.89 -11.49 -4.73
C HIS A 42 7.92 -11.15 -3.24
N HIS A 43 6.88 -10.53 -2.70
CA HIS A 43 6.80 -10.09 -1.30
C HIS A 43 8.03 -9.27 -0.85
N VAL A 44 8.64 -8.49 -1.75
CA VAL A 44 9.94 -7.86 -1.53
C VAL A 44 9.92 -6.92 -0.32
N VAL A 45 8.82 -6.18 -0.12
CA VAL A 45 8.71 -5.25 1.01
C VAL A 45 8.80 -5.98 2.36
N GLY A 46 8.05 -7.08 2.51
CA GLY A 46 8.11 -7.91 3.72
C GLY A 46 9.47 -8.57 3.93
N LEU A 47 10.06 -9.10 2.85
CA LEU A 47 11.37 -9.77 2.92
C LEU A 47 12.49 -8.80 3.29
N ARG A 48 12.57 -7.63 2.64
CA ARG A 48 13.57 -6.61 2.99
C ARG A 48 13.39 -6.05 4.39
N ASN A 49 12.14 -5.87 4.86
CA ASN A 49 11.88 -5.47 6.24
C ASN A 49 12.43 -6.47 7.26
N ARG A 50 12.25 -7.78 7.01
CA ARG A 50 12.82 -8.86 7.82
C ARG A 50 14.36 -8.85 7.78
N ASP A 51 14.96 -8.81 6.57
CA ASP A 51 16.40 -8.93 6.37
C ASP A 51 17.15 -7.72 6.96
N ALA A 52 16.58 -6.53 6.81
CA ALA A 52 17.15 -5.29 7.34
C ALA A 52 16.86 -5.05 8.83
N THR A 53 16.09 -5.93 9.49
CA THR A 53 15.68 -5.78 10.89
C THR A 53 15.06 -4.42 11.21
N TRP A 54 14.25 -3.88 10.25
CA TRP A 54 13.60 -2.57 10.46
C TRP A 54 12.48 -2.62 11.47
N GLU A 55 11.94 -3.82 11.74
CA GLU A 55 10.86 -4.05 12.72
C GLU A 55 9.58 -3.24 12.43
N ASN A 56 9.34 -2.85 11.17
CA ASN A 56 8.07 -2.25 10.79
C ASN A 56 6.98 -3.33 10.81
N GLU A 57 5.80 -2.99 11.32
CA GLU A 57 4.61 -3.85 11.30
C GLU A 57 3.85 -3.60 10.01
N ILE A 58 3.97 -4.50 9.04
CA ILE A 58 3.42 -4.34 7.71
C ILE A 58 2.15 -5.19 7.56
N LEU A 59 1.03 -4.54 7.28
CA LEU A 59 -0.20 -5.15 6.79
C LEU A 59 -0.31 -4.90 5.29
N ALA A 60 0.00 -5.90 4.49
CA ALA A 60 -0.23 -5.86 3.05
C ALA A 60 -1.58 -6.49 2.70
N ILE A 61 -2.12 -6.16 1.53
CA ILE A 61 -3.39 -6.69 1.04
C ILE A 61 -3.24 -7.19 -0.40
N THR A 62 -3.86 -8.32 -0.70
CA THR A 62 -3.97 -8.84 -2.06
C THR A 62 -5.30 -9.57 -2.26
N ALA A 63 -5.91 -9.38 -3.44
CA ALA A 63 -7.04 -10.19 -3.89
C ALA A 63 -6.61 -11.41 -4.70
N SER A 64 -5.31 -11.64 -4.90
CA SER A 64 -4.75 -12.77 -5.63
C SER A 64 -4.58 -14.00 -4.74
N PRO A 65 -5.31 -15.12 -4.96
CA PRO A 65 -5.11 -16.35 -4.19
C PRO A 65 -3.67 -16.89 -4.30
N ARG A 66 -3.02 -16.68 -5.45
CA ARG A 66 -1.65 -17.16 -5.70
C ARG A 66 -0.62 -16.39 -4.87
N GLU A 67 -0.76 -15.07 -4.78
CA GLU A 67 0.10 -14.23 -3.96
C GLU A 67 -0.08 -14.54 -2.47
N HIS A 68 -1.35 -14.64 -2.02
CA HIS A 68 -1.62 -15.02 -0.64
C HIS A 68 -1.07 -16.41 -0.29
N ALA A 69 -1.24 -17.41 -1.17
CA ALA A 69 -0.67 -18.74 -0.95
C ALA A 69 0.88 -18.71 -0.95
N SER A 70 1.50 -17.84 -1.73
CA SER A 70 2.96 -17.59 -1.70
C SER A 70 3.38 -17.04 -0.33
N TYR A 71 2.67 -16.05 0.18
CA TYR A 71 2.89 -15.50 1.54
C TYR A 71 2.81 -16.57 2.61
N VAL A 72 1.73 -17.36 2.62
CA VAL A 72 1.52 -18.40 3.65
C VAL A 72 2.70 -19.37 3.68
N ARG A 73 3.16 -19.86 2.52
CA ARG A 73 4.34 -20.76 2.45
C ARG A 73 5.60 -20.13 3.03
N LYS A 74 5.82 -18.84 2.78
CA LYS A 74 6.99 -18.11 3.30
C LYS A 74 6.87 -17.89 4.82
N ALA A 75 5.72 -17.42 5.28
CA ALA A 75 5.51 -17.09 6.68
C ALA A 75 5.51 -18.29 7.62
N VAL A 76 5.01 -19.47 7.15
CA VAL A 76 5.07 -20.72 7.94
C VAL A 76 6.51 -21.18 8.16
N GLY A 77 7.39 -20.99 7.17
CA GLY A 77 8.80 -21.37 7.26
C GLY A 77 9.69 -20.32 7.93
N ASP A 78 9.18 -19.13 8.20
CA ASP A 78 9.97 -17.99 8.67
C ASP A 78 9.20 -17.18 9.72
N ALA A 79 9.47 -17.45 10.99
CA ALA A 79 8.80 -16.78 12.10
C ALA A 79 9.09 -15.27 12.16
N ALA A 80 10.26 -14.82 11.73
CA ALA A 80 10.63 -13.40 11.70
C ALA A 80 9.80 -12.65 10.64
N LEU A 81 9.66 -13.23 9.44
CA LEU A 81 8.77 -12.71 8.42
C LEU A 81 7.33 -12.70 8.94
N GLY A 82 6.83 -13.82 9.45
CA GLY A 82 5.48 -13.95 9.96
C GLY A 82 5.17 -13.01 11.13
N ARG A 83 6.17 -12.56 11.89
CA ARG A 83 6.00 -11.60 12.98
C ARG A 83 5.67 -10.20 12.48
N HIS A 84 6.40 -9.69 11.52
CA HIS A 84 6.37 -8.28 11.11
C HIS A 84 5.67 -8.03 9.77
N TYR A 85 5.31 -9.08 9.04
CA TYR A 85 4.64 -8.97 7.75
C TYR A 85 3.40 -9.86 7.72
N LYS A 86 2.24 -9.25 7.53
CA LYS A 86 0.96 -9.90 7.39
C LYS A 86 0.39 -9.59 6.02
N VAL A 87 -0.26 -10.56 5.39
CA VAL A 87 -0.97 -10.36 4.13
C VAL A 87 -2.43 -10.72 4.31
N LEU A 88 -3.28 -9.72 4.20
CA LEU A 88 -4.72 -9.90 4.18
C LEU A 88 -5.16 -10.35 2.80
N PHE A 89 -5.86 -11.50 2.74
CA PHE A 89 -6.52 -11.94 1.52
C PHE A 89 -7.90 -11.28 1.42
N ALA A 90 -7.98 -10.16 0.74
CA ALA A 90 -9.21 -9.42 0.53
C ALA A 90 -9.09 -8.48 -0.67
N ASP A 91 -10.25 -8.08 -1.20
CA ASP A 91 -10.34 -7.00 -2.17
C ASP A 91 -10.33 -5.66 -1.42
N ILE A 92 -9.44 -4.75 -1.82
CA ILE A 92 -9.28 -3.43 -1.18
C ILE A 92 -10.57 -2.61 -1.24
N TYR A 93 -11.38 -2.81 -2.27
CA TYR A 93 -12.68 -2.12 -2.43
C TYR A 93 -13.76 -2.61 -1.46
N ASN A 94 -13.54 -3.72 -0.77
CA ASN A 94 -14.47 -4.28 0.20
C ASN A 94 -14.03 -4.09 1.66
N LEU A 95 -13.05 -3.22 1.91
CA LEU A 95 -12.57 -2.93 3.25
C LEU A 95 -13.57 -2.04 4.02
N GLY A 96 -13.73 -2.35 5.30
CA GLY A 96 -14.48 -1.54 6.25
C GLY A 96 -13.56 -0.80 7.23
N ALA A 97 -13.93 0.41 7.60
CA ALA A 97 -13.12 1.25 8.48
C ALA A 97 -12.83 0.61 9.86
N THR A 98 -13.76 -0.16 10.39
CA THR A 98 -13.63 -0.80 11.72
C THR A 98 -12.69 -1.99 11.73
N SER A 99 -12.37 -2.54 10.56
CA SER A 99 -11.45 -3.68 10.43
C SER A 99 -9.97 -3.28 10.30
N LEU A 100 -9.69 -1.99 10.20
CA LEU A 100 -8.34 -1.46 10.02
C LEU A 100 -7.86 -0.69 11.25
N ALA A 101 -6.60 -0.91 11.61
CA ALA A 101 -5.88 -0.09 12.58
C ALA A 101 -5.50 1.28 11.97
N SER A 102 -4.78 2.10 12.73
CA SER A 102 -4.11 3.31 12.21
C SER A 102 -2.71 2.97 11.72
N PHE A 103 -2.23 3.70 10.72
CA PHE A 103 -0.94 3.47 10.07
C PHE A 103 -0.10 4.75 10.03
N ASP A 104 1.21 4.58 10.21
CA ASP A 104 2.19 5.66 10.01
C ASP A 104 2.49 5.87 8.53
N VAL A 105 2.42 4.80 7.73
CA VAL A 105 2.66 4.85 6.29
C VAL A 105 1.58 4.05 5.58
N VAL A 106 1.00 4.63 4.53
CA VAL A 106 0.09 3.96 3.61
C VAL A 106 0.68 4.03 2.21
N THR A 107 0.81 2.91 1.53
CA THR A 107 1.19 2.90 0.11
C THR A 107 0.00 2.56 -0.77
N LEU A 108 -0.21 3.35 -1.82
CA LEU A 108 -1.28 3.20 -2.81
C LEU A 108 -0.71 3.23 -4.23
N PHE A 109 0.27 2.35 -4.51
CA PHE A 109 1.03 2.36 -5.76
C PHE A 109 0.18 2.08 -6.99
N HIS A 110 -0.83 1.24 -6.86
CA HIS A 110 -1.68 0.79 -7.95
C HIS A 110 -3.14 1.20 -7.80
N LEU A 111 -3.39 2.32 -7.10
CA LEU A 111 -4.74 2.89 -7.02
C LEU A 111 -5.23 3.24 -8.43
N CYS A 112 -6.51 3.03 -8.69
CA CYS A 112 -7.14 3.23 -10.00
C CYS A 112 -6.72 2.26 -11.13
N GLU A 113 -5.94 1.22 -10.85
CA GLU A 113 -5.60 0.21 -11.87
C GLU A 113 -6.64 -0.91 -11.98
N PHE A 114 -7.37 -1.16 -10.92
CA PHE A 114 -8.27 -2.31 -10.85
C PHE A 114 -9.72 -1.89 -11.00
N THR A 115 -10.54 -2.81 -11.53
CA THR A 115 -11.98 -2.62 -11.56
C THR A 115 -12.59 -3.19 -10.29
N PRO A 116 -13.24 -2.37 -9.45
CA PRO A 116 -13.92 -2.85 -8.26
C PRO A 116 -14.97 -3.91 -8.59
N ARG A 117 -15.05 -4.96 -7.77
CA ARG A 117 -16.05 -6.02 -7.90
C ARG A 117 -17.22 -5.74 -6.96
N GLY A 118 -18.38 -6.25 -7.32
CA GLY A 118 -19.61 -6.02 -6.54
C GLY A 118 -20.42 -4.82 -7.06
N THR A 119 -21.54 -4.54 -6.39
CA THR A 119 -22.40 -3.41 -6.74
C THR A 119 -21.89 -2.13 -6.08
N PRO A 120 -22.19 -0.94 -6.63
CA PRO A 120 -21.78 0.33 -6.02
C PRO A 120 -22.19 0.48 -4.56
N GLU A 121 -23.32 -0.12 -4.16
CA GLU A 121 -23.85 -0.05 -2.79
C GLU A 121 -23.09 -0.92 -1.79
N THR A 122 -22.33 -1.90 -2.27
CA THR A 122 -21.64 -2.91 -1.42
C THR A 122 -20.13 -2.75 -1.41
N ARG A 123 -19.58 -1.78 -2.13
CA ARG A 123 -18.13 -1.60 -2.28
C ARG A 123 -17.73 -0.13 -2.31
N LEU A 124 -16.47 0.11 -2.04
CA LEU A 124 -15.82 1.40 -2.29
C LEU A 124 -15.49 1.55 -3.79
N ASP A 125 -15.37 2.77 -4.24
CA ASP A 125 -14.64 3.15 -5.45
C ASP A 125 -13.22 3.61 -5.09
N ASP A 126 -12.43 4.05 -6.07
CA ASP A 126 -11.06 4.52 -5.85
C ASP A 126 -11.00 5.72 -4.89
N ALA A 127 -11.97 6.63 -4.97
CA ALA A 127 -12.06 7.75 -4.06
C ALA A 127 -12.40 7.30 -2.65
N GLY A 128 -13.35 6.38 -2.49
CA GLY A 128 -13.70 5.79 -1.21
C GLY A 128 -12.55 5.00 -0.56
N VAL A 129 -11.73 4.28 -1.36
CA VAL A 129 -10.52 3.62 -0.87
C VAL A 129 -9.52 4.66 -0.36
N LEU A 130 -9.26 5.72 -1.14
CA LEU A 130 -8.37 6.80 -0.71
C LEU A 130 -8.90 7.45 0.58
N ASP A 131 -10.17 7.79 0.64
CA ASP A 131 -10.81 8.40 1.82
C ASP A 131 -10.70 7.52 3.06
N LEU A 132 -10.98 6.23 2.91
CA LEU A 132 -10.85 5.26 3.99
C LEU A 132 -9.41 5.24 4.52
N LEU A 133 -8.42 5.09 3.65
CA LEU A 133 -7.04 4.92 4.08
C LEU A 133 -6.42 6.22 4.60
N LEU A 134 -6.81 7.39 4.07
CA LEU A 134 -6.44 8.67 4.66
C LEU A 134 -7.02 8.83 6.08
N SER A 135 -8.24 8.34 6.34
CA SER A 135 -8.82 8.36 7.69
C SER A 135 -8.09 7.46 8.69
N LYS A 136 -7.23 6.55 8.19
CA LYS A 136 -6.43 5.62 9.00
C LYS A 136 -4.98 6.07 9.18
N LEU A 137 -4.56 7.17 8.59
CA LEU A 137 -3.23 7.72 8.88
C LEU A 137 -3.14 8.21 10.32
N THR A 138 -1.99 8.03 10.96
CA THR A 138 -1.65 8.72 12.20
C THR A 138 -1.43 10.22 11.92
N GLU A 139 -1.37 11.08 12.95
CA GLU A 139 -1.20 12.53 12.78
C GLU A 139 0.08 12.90 12.02
N SER A 140 1.15 12.16 12.25
CA SER A 140 2.43 12.33 11.56
C SER A 140 2.58 11.38 10.37
N GLY A 141 1.52 10.68 10.00
CA GLY A 141 1.54 9.67 8.95
C GLY A 141 1.69 10.24 7.55
N CYS A 142 2.04 9.37 6.61
CA CYS A 142 2.14 9.73 5.20
C CYS A 142 1.46 8.69 4.31
N VAL A 143 0.99 9.16 3.15
CA VAL A 143 0.54 8.31 2.05
C VAL A 143 1.51 8.45 0.89
N ILE A 144 1.82 7.33 0.23
CA ILE A 144 2.80 7.27 -0.84
C ILE A 144 2.15 6.69 -2.10
N PHE A 145 2.32 7.38 -3.21
CA PHE A 145 1.83 6.98 -4.52
C PHE A 145 2.99 6.69 -5.46
N TYR A 146 2.76 5.87 -6.47
CA TYR A 146 3.71 5.55 -7.52
C TYR A 146 3.30 6.24 -8.83
N GLU A 147 4.15 7.13 -9.35
CA GLU A 147 3.83 7.91 -10.55
C GLU A 147 3.92 7.11 -11.86
N GLY A 148 4.60 5.97 -11.86
CA GLY A 148 4.68 5.05 -13.00
C GLY A 148 3.49 4.09 -13.12
N SER A 149 2.47 4.20 -12.26
CA SER A 149 1.27 3.37 -12.28
C SER A 149 0.43 3.63 -13.55
N TYR A 150 -0.12 2.58 -14.14
CA TYR A 150 -1.07 2.71 -15.26
C TYR A 150 -2.33 3.52 -14.90
N GLY A 151 -2.69 3.54 -13.62
CA GLY A 151 -3.81 4.32 -13.10
C GLY A 151 -3.44 5.74 -12.67
N PHE A 152 -2.19 6.16 -12.82
CA PHE A 152 -1.67 7.37 -12.16
C PHE A 152 -2.40 8.65 -12.58
N GLU A 153 -2.78 8.85 -13.82
CA GLU A 153 -3.52 10.04 -14.25
C GLU A 153 -4.84 10.22 -13.45
N ARG A 154 -5.57 9.12 -13.24
CA ARG A 154 -6.79 9.14 -12.41
C ARG A 154 -6.46 9.34 -10.94
N THR A 155 -5.41 8.70 -10.46
CA THR A 155 -4.92 8.86 -9.08
C THR A 155 -4.48 10.29 -8.81
N ALA A 156 -3.80 10.95 -9.74
CA ALA A 156 -3.39 12.35 -9.63
C ALA A 156 -4.59 13.29 -9.39
N SER A 157 -5.68 13.08 -10.12
CA SER A 157 -6.92 13.86 -9.91
C SER A 157 -7.52 13.67 -8.51
N LEU A 158 -7.42 12.46 -7.92
CA LEU A 158 -7.84 12.21 -6.55
C LEU A 158 -6.90 12.87 -5.53
N ILE A 159 -5.60 12.82 -5.79
CA ILE A 159 -4.58 13.49 -4.96
C ILE A 159 -4.82 15.01 -4.94
N GLU A 160 -5.02 15.64 -6.10
CA GLU A 160 -5.30 17.07 -6.21
C GLU A 160 -6.51 17.48 -5.38
N LYS A 161 -7.60 16.71 -5.44
CA LYS A 161 -8.79 16.94 -4.60
C LYS A 161 -8.47 16.81 -3.10
N ALA A 162 -7.72 15.78 -2.71
CA ALA A 162 -7.35 15.59 -1.30
C ALA A 162 -6.46 16.73 -0.78
N VAL A 163 -5.53 17.23 -1.61
CA VAL A 163 -4.70 18.43 -1.30
C VAL A 163 -5.57 19.68 -1.20
N ALA A 164 -6.46 19.91 -2.17
CA ALA A 164 -7.36 21.09 -2.17
C ALA A 164 -8.26 21.14 -0.93
N HIS A 165 -8.64 19.97 -0.39
CA HIS A 165 -9.42 19.87 0.85
C HIS A 165 -8.55 19.86 2.12
N GLY A 166 -7.23 20.06 2.01
CA GLY A 166 -6.31 20.09 3.17
C GLY A 166 -6.14 18.75 3.88
N ARG A 167 -6.54 17.64 3.25
CA ARG A 167 -6.43 16.30 3.86
C ARG A 167 -5.01 15.74 3.82
N ILE A 168 -4.26 16.10 2.79
CA ILE A 168 -2.85 15.77 2.61
C ILE A 168 -2.09 16.97 2.05
N SER A 169 -0.78 17.00 2.26
CA SER A 169 0.12 17.99 1.69
C SER A 169 1.35 17.31 1.11
N PHE A 170 1.82 17.77 -0.05
CA PHE A 170 3.03 17.25 -0.67
C PHE A 170 4.23 17.44 0.26
N ALA A 171 4.99 16.38 0.48
CA ALA A 171 6.18 16.40 1.32
C ALA A 171 7.45 16.30 0.50
N GLU A 172 7.57 15.27 -0.32
CA GLU A 172 8.76 15.04 -1.15
C GLU A 172 8.47 14.07 -2.30
N ARG A 173 9.38 14.07 -3.27
CA ARG A 173 9.51 13.02 -4.27
C ARG A 173 10.75 12.20 -3.97
N TYR A 174 10.62 10.89 -4.01
CA TYR A 174 11.73 9.96 -3.88
C TYR A 174 11.70 8.97 -5.04
N GLU A 175 12.66 9.06 -5.95
CA GLU A 175 12.64 8.27 -7.19
C GLU A 175 11.29 8.42 -7.92
N SER A 176 10.56 7.34 -8.12
CA SER A 176 9.22 7.33 -8.73
C SER A 176 8.07 7.46 -7.72
N LEU A 177 8.39 7.74 -6.45
CA LEU A 177 7.39 7.82 -5.39
C LEU A 177 7.07 9.27 -5.04
N LEU A 178 5.78 9.54 -4.87
CA LEU A 178 5.27 10.83 -4.38
C LEU A 178 4.76 10.65 -2.95
N VAL A 179 5.37 11.35 -2.01
CA VAL A 179 5.06 11.27 -0.58
C VAL A 179 4.24 12.48 -0.15
N TYR A 180 3.11 12.22 0.49
CA TYR A 180 2.23 13.25 1.05
C TYR A 180 2.03 13.00 2.54
N ARG A 181 2.12 14.04 3.35
CA ARG A 181 1.82 13.99 4.78
C ARG A 181 0.33 14.18 5.03
N ALA A 182 -0.16 13.58 6.09
CA ALA A 182 -1.50 13.82 6.58
C ALA A 182 -1.70 15.32 6.89
N GLY A 183 -2.80 15.86 6.42
CA GLY A 183 -3.19 17.25 6.68
C GLY A 183 -4.00 17.40 7.97
N PRO A 184 -4.19 18.64 8.46
CA PRO A 184 -4.97 18.91 9.67
C PRO A 184 -6.49 18.71 9.50
N GLY A 185 -6.97 18.66 8.27
CA GLY A 185 -8.41 18.55 7.91
C GLY A 185 -8.88 17.11 7.73
N ARG A 186 -8.80 16.27 8.76
CA ARG A 186 -9.32 14.88 8.73
C ARG A 186 -10.72 14.79 9.24
#